data_a53e604ffda0569458247dacefcb7d85
#
_entry.id   a53e604ffda0569458247dacefcb7d85
#
_cell.length_a   1.000
_cell.length_b   1.000
_cell.length_c   1.000
_cell.angle_alpha   90.00
_cell.angle_beta   90.00
_cell.angle_gamma   90.00
#
_symmetry.space_group_name_H-M   'P 1'
#
loop_
_entity.id
_entity.type
_entity.pdbx_description
1 polymer ?
#
loop_
_entity_poly.entity_id
_entity_poly.type
_entity_poly.pdbx_seq_one_letter_code
_entity_poly.pdbx_strand_id
1 'polypeptide(L)'
;MYLHFMPYFNDPTLTESGDQVCQRFGIFPPETEAMPTLVEPSTFPDAPDTLGNLEKVDHPRIKTIASYLNAGWNNAQDGTWLRPEANTLLYEVVDSLPEPWGLCVFDAWRPLDLQAELFNAAYKDPNLPEGFVSPADRETRLCPPHLSGGTVDCSFTLHGIPLGLGTGFDDFTDLAAADALEIKES
;
A
#
# COMPACT_ATOMS: atom_id res chain seq x y z
N MET A 1 -3.73 -16.01 17.92
CA MET A 1 -4.24 -16.78 16.75
C MET A 1 -4.94 -15.77 15.85
N TYR A 2 -4.12 -14.91 15.22
CA TYR A 2 -4.60 -13.80 14.43
C TYR A 2 -4.98 -14.28 13.04
N LEU A 3 -6.19 -14.06 12.71
CA LEU A 3 -6.83 -13.85 11.41
C LEU A 3 -6.18 -14.47 10.18
N HIS A 4 -6.49 -15.73 9.98
CA HIS A 4 -6.65 -16.29 8.65
C HIS A 4 -7.87 -15.65 7.92
N PHE A 5 -7.98 -14.31 7.95
CA PHE A 5 -9.15 -13.65 7.39
C PHE A 5 -8.91 -13.01 6.03
N MET A 6 -7.66 -12.98 5.60
CA MET A 6 -7.30 -12.41 4.31
C MET A 6 -6.63 -13.49 3.46
N PRO A 7 -7.34 -14.10 2.49
CA PRO A 7 -6.78 -15.14 1.61
C PRO A 7 -5.66 -14.63 0.68
N TYR A 8 -5.28 -13.36 0.76
CA TYR A 8 -4.29 -12.72 -0.12
C TYR A 8 -2.86 -12.86 0.32
N PHE A 9 -2.63 -13.20 1.58
CA PHE A 9 -1.28 -13.42 2.09
C PHE A 9 -0.59 -14.63 1.49
N ASN A 10 -1.30 -15.35 0.64
CA ASN A 10 -0.75 -16.41 -0.19
C ASN A 10 -0.32 -15.91 -1.58
N ASP A 11 -0.20 -14.59 -1.81
CA ASP A 11 0.41 -14.13 -3.05
C ASP A 11 1.88 -14.58 -3.05
N PRO A 12 2.25 -15.54 -3.92
CA PRO A 12 3.61 -16.09 -3.95
C PRO A 12 4.67 -15.05 -4.24
N THR A 13 4.29 -13.86 -4.69
CA THR A 13 5.21 -12.76 -4.96
C THR A 13 5.74 -12.08 -3.69
N LEU A 14 5.08 -12.27 -2.54
CA LEU A 14 5.50 -11.72 -1.25
C LEU A 14 6.12 -12.75 -0.31
N THR A 15 6.29 -14.02 -0.74
CA THR A 15 6.84 -15.09 0.09
C THR A 15 8.36 -15.07 0.20
N GLU A 16 9.05 -14.34 -0.67
CA GLU A 16 10.49 -14.17 -0.58
C GLU A 16 10.82 -12.91 0.22
N SER A 17 11.62 -13.07 1.27
CA SER A 17 12.10 -11.90 2.02
C SER A 17 12.97 -11.00 1.13
N GLY A 18 12.93 -9.69 1.39
CA GLY A 18 13.77 -8.73 0.69
C GLY A 18 15.24 -9.13 0.71
N ASP A 19 15.74 -9.61 1.84
CA ASP A 19 17.12 -10.10 2.00
C ASP A 19 17.45 -11.25 1.05
N GLN A 20 16.56 -12.22 0.91
CA GLN A 20 16.78 -13.36 0.00
C GLN A 20 16.88 -12.91 -1.46
N VAL A 21 15.99 -11.98 -1.87
CA VAL A 21 16.01 -11.43 -3.23
C VAL A 21 17.28 -10.60 -3.46
N CYS A 22 17.62 -9.72 -2.52
CA CYS A 22 18.85 -8.91 -2.60
C CYS A 22 20.11 -9.78 -2.66
N GLN A 23 20.20 -10.81 -1.84
CA GLN A 23 21.33 -11.78 -1.87
C GLN A 23 21.40 -12.51 -3.21
N ARG A 24 20.27 -12.92 -3.78
CA ARG A 24 20.23 -13.61 -5.07
C ARG A 24 20.86 -12.78 -6.20
N PHE A 25 20.62 -11.49 -6.21
CA PHE A 25 21.13 -10.59 -7.24
C PHE A 25 22.43 -9.88 -6.86
N GLY A 26 22.86 -9.97 -5.59
CA GLY A 26 24.01 -9.22 -5.07
C GLY A 26 23.79 -7.71 -5.05
N ILE A 27 22.54 -7.26 -4.95
CA ILE A 27 22.13 -5.85 -4.97
C ILE A 27 21.42 -5.57 -3.66
N PHE A 28 21.93 -4.59 -2.90
CA PHE A 28 21.39 -4.21 -1.60
C PHE A 28 20.82 -2.79 -1.65
N PRO A 29 19.88 -2.44 -0.76
CA PRO A 29 19.39 -1.07 -0.64
C PRO A 29 20.57 -0.12 -0.43
N PRO A 30 20.54 1.10 -1.02
CA PRO A 30 21.52 2.12 -0.69
C PRO A 30 21.40 2.48 0.80
N GLU A 31 22.54 2.81 1.43
CA GLU A 31 22.49 3.42 2.75
C GLU A 31 21.70 4.72 2.67
N THR A 32 20.66 4.84 3.51
CA THR A 32 19.82 6.02 3.53
C THR A 32 20.28 6.97 4.64
N GLU A 33 20.36 8.24 4.33
CA GLU A 33 20.42 9.29 5.35
C GLU A 33 19.07 9.36 6.09
N ALA A 34 19.05 10.07 7.21
CA ALA A 34 17.85 10.17 8.06
C ALA A 34 16.58 10.49 7.25
N MET A 35 15.49 9.83 7.64
CA MET A 35 14.17 10.08 7.04
C MET A 35 13.84 11.56 7.01
N PRO A 36 13.35 12.10 5.89
CA PRO A 36 12.88 13.46 5.84
C PRO A 36 11.69 13.65 6.79
N THR A 37 11.59 14.81 7.40
CA THR A 37 10.41 15.14 8.22
C THR A 37 9.17 15.10 7.35
N LEU A 38 8.20 14.26 7.72
CA LEU A 38 6.91 14.21 7.05
C LEU A 38 6.20 15.56 7.23
N VAL A 39 5.79 16.16 6.13
CA VAL A 39 4.99 17.38 6.13
C VAL A 39 3.54 16.95 5.94
N GLU A 40 2.71 17.22 6.94
CA GLU A 40 1.28 17.00 6.79
C GLU A 40 0.71 17.92 5.70
N PRO A 41 -0.15 17.40 4.81
CA PRO A 41 -0.76 18.22 3.78
C PRO A 41 -1.65 19.31 4.43
N SER A 42 -1.53 20.54 3.96
CA SER A 42 -2.29 21.67 4.46
C SER A 42 -3.79 21.62 4.09
N THR A 43 -4.13 20.82 3.09
CA THR A 43 -5.50 20.63 2.61
C THR A 43 -5.68 19.19 2.11
N PHE A 44 -6.84 18.62 2.40
CA PHE A 44 -7.25 17.35 1.81
C PHE A 44 -8.11 17.65 0.57
N PRO A 45 -7.79 17.09 -0.60
CA PRO A 45 -8.63 17.24 -1.78
C PRO A 45 -9.97 16.51 -1.59
N ASP A 46 -11.02 16.99 -2.24
CA ASP A 46 -12.29 16.29 -2.28
C ASP A 46 -12.11 14.87 -2.86
N ALA A 47 -12.78 13.90 -2.26
CA ALA A 47 -12.72 12.52 -2.74
C ALA A 47 -13.35 12.41 -4.15
N PRO A 48 -12.68 11.74 -5.11
CA PRO A 48 -13.28 11.49 -6.41
C PRO A 48 -14.42 10.49 -6.27
N ASP A 49 -15.57 10.82 -6.86
CA ASP A 49 -16.74 9.95 -6.81
C ASP A 49 -16.68 8.81 -7.82
N THR A 50 -15.86 8.97 -8.86
CA THR A 50 -15.78 8.02 -9.98
C THR A 50 -14.36 7.93 -10.52
N LEU A 51 -14.09 6.87 -11.28
CA LEU A 51 -12.82 6.71 -12.02
C LEU A 51 -12.55 7.81 -13.05
N GLY A 52 -13.54 8.64 -13.42
CA GLY A 52 -13.40 9.64 -14.48
C GLY A 52 -12.37 10.74 -14.21
N ASN A 53 -11.98 10.94 -12.96
CA ASN A 53 -10.98 11.93 -12.54
C ASN A 53 -9.67 11.29 -12.11
N LEU A 54 -9.49 10.01 -12.38
CA LEU A 54 -8.32 9.23 -12.00
C LEU A 54 -7.65 8.68 -13.24
N GLU A 55 -6.35 8.46 -13.14
CA GLU A 55 -5.54 7.84 -14.17
C GLU A 55 -5.01 6.50 -13.66
N LYS A 56 -4.98 5.52 -14.55
CA LYS A 56 -4.40 4.21 -14.25
C LYS A 56 -2.89 4.35 -14.08
N VAL A 57 -2.35 3.71 -13.05
CA VAL A 57 -0.90 3.61 -12.87
C VAL A 57 -0.33 2.74 -13.99
N ASP A 58 0.53 3.33 -14.82
CA ASP A 58 1.20 2.66 -15.93
C ASP A 58 2.63 3.20 -16.08
N HIS A 59 3.59 2.44 -15.53
CA HIS A 59 5.02 2.79 -15.58
C HIS A 59 5.86 1.51 -15.65
N PRO A 60 6.93 1.45 -16.49
CA PRO A 60 7.69 0.22 -16.75
C PRO A 60 8.38 -0.37 -15.51
N ARG A 61 8.66 0.46 -14.49
CA ARG A 61 9.24 0.01 -13.22
C ARG A 61 8.23 -0.06 -12.06
N ILE A 62 6.94 0.07 -12.35
CA ILE A 62 5.87 -0.13 -11.38
C ILE A 62 5.07 -1.37 -11.75
N LYS A 63 5.07 -2.35 -10.88
CA LYS A 63 4.17 -3.50 -10.97
C LYS A 63 2.90 -3.18 -10.20
N THR A 64 1.74 -3.39 -10.81
CA THR A 64 0.46 -3.23 -10.12
C THR A 64 -0.16 -4.59 -9.84
N ILE A 65 -0.69 -4.77 -8.64
CA ILE A 65 -1.42 -5.97 -8.23
C ILE A 65 -2.75 -5.48 -7.67
N ALA A 66 -3.86 -5.85 -8.34
CA ALA A 66 -5.20 -5.54 -7.85
C ALA A 66 -5.55 -6.50 -6.68
N SER A 67 -4.94 -6.30 -5.51
CA SER A 67 -4.95 -7.26 -4.41
C SER A 67 -6.36 -7.59 -3.94
N TYR A 68 -7.20 -6.60 -3.73
CA TYR A 68 -8.59 -6.84 -3.30
C TYR A 68 -9.44 -7.51 -4.36
N LEU A 69 -9.24 -7.19 -5.65
CA LEU A 69 -9.95 -7.87 -6.73
C LEU A 69 -9.52 -9.33 -6.83
N ASN A 70 -8.21 -9.59 -6.76
CA ASN A 70 -7.68 -10.97 -6.78
C ASN A 70 -8.17 -11.79 -5.60
N ALA A 71 -8.44 -11.13 -4.50
CA ALA A 71 -8.99 -11.73 -3.30
C ALA A 71 -10.51 -11.95 -3.35
N GLY A 72 -11.18 -11.47 -4.36
CA GLY A 72 -12.61 -11.67 -4.56
C GLY A 72 -13.52 -10.71 -3.80
N TRP A 73 -13.02 -9.52 -3.40
CA TRP A 73 -13.87 -8.50 -2.81
C TRP A 73 -14.83 -7.90 -3.85
N ASN A 74 -16.11 -7.76 -3.49
CA ASN A 74 -17.18 -7.45 -4.45
C ASN A 74 -17.06 -6.05 -5.06
N ASN A 75 -16.57 -5.08 -4.25
CA ASN A 75 -16.48 -3.68 -4.68
C ASN A 75 -15.05 -3.29 -5.11
N ALA A 76 -14.14 -4.27 -5.25
CA ALA A 76 -12.79 -4.03 -5.71
C ALA A 76 -12.74 -3.61 -7.19
N GLN A 77 -11.80 -2.74 -7.53
CA GLN A 77 -11.64 -2.23 -8.89
C GLN A 77 -10.59 -3.04 -9.66
N ASP A 78 -10.79 -3.15 -10.97
CA ASP A 78 -9.80 -3.70 -11.88
C ASP A 78 -8.74 -2.63 -12.18
N GLY A 79 -7.58 -2.81 -11.59
CA GLY A 79 -6.43 -1.94 -11.77
C GLY A 79 -6.21 -0.98 -10.61
N THR A 80 -5.16 -0.20 -10.75
CA THR A 80 -4.65 0.74 -9.75
C THR A 80 -4.78 2.14 -10.31
N TRP A 81 -5.53 3.00 -9.62
CA TRP A 81 -5.92 4.32 -10.11
C TRP A 81 -5.51 5.39 -9.11
N LEU A 82 -4.98 6.50 -9.60
CA LEU A 82 -4.57 7.66 -8.81
C LEU A 82 -5.03 8.96 -9.46
N ARG A 83 -5.04 10.03 -8.69
CA ARG A 83 -5.11 11.39 -9.25
C ARG A 83 -3.91 11.64 -10.16
N PRO A 84 -4.05 12.41 -11.26
CA PRO A 84 -2.95 12.71 -12.17
C PRO A 84 -1.69 13.25 -11.46
N GLU A 85 -1.89 14.13 -10.47
CA GLU A 85 -0.80 14.72 -9.69
C GLU A 85 -0.09 13.67 -8.83
N ALA A 86 -0.84 12.75 -8.23
CA ALA A 86 -0.28 11.66 -7.44
C ALA A 86 0.48 10.65 -8.32
N ASN A 87 -0.04 10.37 -9.52
CA ASN A 87 0.67 9.56 -10.52
C ASN A 87 2.01 10.19 -10.91
N THR A 88 2.02 11.49 -11.17
CA THR A 88 3.25 12.23 -11.51
C THR A 88 4.29 12.08 -10.40
N LEU A 89 3.90 12.32 -9.15
CA LEU A 89 4.80 12.19 -7.99
C LEU A 89 5.30 10.74 -7.81
N LEU A 90 4.42 9.75 -8.00
CA LEU A 90 4.79 8.34 -7.92
C LEU A 90 5.84 7.97 -9.00
N TYR A 91 5.69 8.52 -10.20
CA TYR A 91 6.63 8.29 -11.29
C TYR A 91 7.97 8.98 -11.04
N GLU A 92 7.99 10.19 -10.49
CA GLU A 92 9.20 10.88 -10.06
C GLU A 92 9.95 10.07 -8.99
N VAL A 93 9.22 9.51 -8.02
CA VAL A 93 9.82 8.64 -6.99
C VAL A 93 10.47 7.41 -7.62
N VAL A 94 9.75 6.68 -8.46
CA VAL A 94 10.32 5.46 -9.04
C VAL A 94 11.47 5.75 -10.00
N ASP A 95 11.45 6.90 -10.69
CA ASP A 95 12.52 7.33 -11.59
C ASP A 95 13.79 7.76 -10.83
N SER A 96 13.65 8.21 -9.58
CA SER A 96 14.76 8.51 -8.69
C SER A 96 15.46 7.27 -8.13
N LEU A 97 14.80 6.10 -8.14
CA LEU A 97 15.41 4.88 -7.68
C LEU A 97 16.50 4.40 -8.64
N PRO A 98 17.64 3.88 -8.13
CA PRO A 98 18.67 3.30 -8.98
C PRO A 98 18.14 2.02 -9.67
N GLU A 99 18.55 1.78 -10.91
CA GLU A 99 18.27 0.50 -11.55
C GLU A 99 18.97 -0.66 -10.77
N PRO A 100 18.33 -1.84 -10.60
CA PRO A 100 17.04 -2.26 -11.19
C PRO A 100 15.88 -2.21 -10.18
N TRP A 101 15.89 -1.25 -9.27
CA TRP A 101 14.84 -1.05 -8.28
C TRP A 101 13.57 -0.49 -8.94
N GLY A 102 12.42 -0.79 -8.36
CA GLY A 102 11.10 -0.30 -8.75
C GLY A 102 10.11 -0.42 -7.61
N LEU A 103 8.83 -0.28 -7.92
CA LEU A 103 7.74 -0.38 -6.95
C LEU A 103 6.74 -1.47 -7.34
N CYS A 104 6.08 -2.04 -6.34
CA CYS A 104 4.87 -2.84 -6.49
C CYS A 104 3.74 -2.14 -5.74
N VAL A 105 2.69 -1.74 -6.43
CA VAL A 105 1.51 -1.09 -5.85
C VAL A 105 0.40 -2.13 -5.71
N PHE A 106 -0.10 -2.31 -4.48
CA PHE A 106 -1.13 -3.27 -4.11
C PHE A 106 -2.52 -2.66 -4.10
N ASP A 107 -2.60 -1.40 -3.66
CA ASP A 107 -3.83 -0.61 -3.63
C ASP A 107 -3.51 0.86 -3.81
N ALA A 108 -4.49 1.61 -4.36
CA ALA A 108 -4.38 3.04 -4.55
C ALA A 108 -5.75 3.71 -4.29
N TRP A 109 -6.46 4.21 -5.30
CA TRP A 109 -7.81 4.67 -5.07
C TRP A 109 -8.73 3.50 -4.70
N ARG A 110 -9.38 3.65 -3.55
CA ARG A 110 -10.32 2.68 -2.99
C ARG A 110 -11.70 3.29 -2.94
N PRO A 111 -12.69 2.75 -3.68
CA PRO A 111 -14.05 3.27 -3.62
C PRO A 111 -14.67 3.10 -2.23
N LEU A 112 -15.60 3.99 -1.89
CA LEU A 112 -16.22 4.01 -0.57
C LEU A 112 -16.88 2.68 -0.20
N ASP A 113 -17.51 2.03 -1.17
CA ASP A 113 -18.19 0.74 -0.95
C ASP A 113 -17.19 -0.37 -0.60
N LEU A 114 -16.00 -0.38 -1.22
CA LEU A 114 -14.93 -1.31 -0.81
C LEU A 114 -14.41 -0.98 0.59
N GLN A 115 -14.22 0.31 0.90
CA GLN A 115 -13.81 0.71 2.26
C GLN A 115 -14.82 0.26 3.31
N ALA A 116 -16.12 0.37 3.03
CA ALA A 116 -17.18 -0.11 3.92
C ALA A 116 -17.15 -1.63 4.08
N GLU A 117 -16.90 -2.35 3.01
CA GLU A 117 -16.78 -3.82 3.02
C GLU A 117 -15.59 -4.27 3.88
N LEU A 118 -14.42 -3.64 3.70
CA LEU A 118 -13.21 -3.91 4.48
C LEU A 118 -13.39 -3.56 5.96
N PHE A 119 -13.94 -2.38 6.25
CA PHE A 119 -14.24 -1.96 7.61
C PHE A 119 -15.14 -2.95 8.34
N ASN A 120 -16.25 -3.34 7.71
CA ASN A 120 -17.19 -4.30 8.28
C ASN A 120 -16.58 -5.70 8.45
N ALA A 121 -15.62 -6.07 7.61
CA ALA A 121 -14.92 -7.34 7.73
C ALA A 121 -13.90 -7.31 8.87
N ALA A 122 -13.10 -6.24 8.96
CA ALA A 122 -12.08 -6.08 9.99
C ALA A 122 -12.67 -6.08 11.40
N TYR A 123 -13.74 -5.31 11.64
CA TYR A 123 -14.37 -5.20 12.95
C TYR A 123 -15.33 -6.35 13.32
N LYS A 124 -15.28 -7.46 12.57
CA LYS A 124 -15.76 -8.75 13.08
C LYS A 124 -14.82 -9.34 14.13
N ASP A 125 -13.56 -8.92 14.15
CA ASP A 125 -12.64 -9.24 15.23
C ASP A 125 -12.81 -8.24 16.38
N PRO A 126 -13.34 -8.66 17.53
CA PRO A 126 -13.54 -7.77 18.67
C PRO A 126 -12.24 -7.31 19.33
N ASN A 127 -11.10 -7.88 18.96
CA ASN A 127 -9.79 -7.52 19.51
C ASN A 127 -9.08 -6.46 18.66
N LEU A 128 -9.61 -6.15 17.47
CA LEU A 128 -9.01 -5.11 16.64
C LEU A 128 -9.23 -3.74 17.31
N PRO A 129 -8.15 -2.95 17.53
CA PRO A 129 -8.27 -1.64 18.14
C PRO A 129 -9.21 -0.71 17.35
N GLU A 130 -10.00 0.10 18.05
CA GLU A 130 -10.79 1.14 17.42
C GLU A 130 -9.88 2.13 16.67
N GLY A 131 -10.28 2.53 15.47
CA GLY A 131 -9.52 3.45 14.62
C GLY A 131 -8.39 2.80 13.81
N PHE A 132 -8.19 1.48 13.93
CA PHE A 132 -7.16 0.78 13.15
C PHE A 132 -7.52 0.76 11.64
N VAL A 133 -8.78 0.53 11.31
CA VAL A 133 -9.30 0.67 9.95
C VAL A 133 -10.20 1.89 9.90
N SER A 134 -9.96 2.80 8.96
CA SER A 134 -10.78 4.00 8.80
C SER A 134 -12.22 3.65 8.39
N PRO A 135 -13.23 4.31 8.99
CA PRO A 135 -14.62 4.13 8.58
C PRO A 135 -14.82 4.61 7.13
N ALA A 136 -15.86 4.10 6.48
CA ALA A 136 -16.26 4.56 5.16
C ALA A 136 -17.03 5.88 5.31
N ASP A 137 -16.31 6.99 5.33
CA ASP A 137 -16.86 8.33 5.48
C ASP A 137 -16.40 9.23 4.33
N ARG A 138 -17.29 10.13 3.87
CA ARG A 138 -17.01 11.13 2.83
C ARG A 138 -16.68 12.50 3.41
N GLU A 139 -16.85 12.70 4.70
CA GLU A 139 -16.46 13.95 5.32
C GLU A 139 -14.96 14.15 5.20
N THR A 140 -14.52 15.28 4.68
CA THR A 140 -13.13 15.57 4.30
C THR A 140 -12.11 15.30 5.43
N ARG A 141 -12.53 15.47 6.69
CA ARG A 141 -11.67 15.22 7.86
C ARG A 141 -11.59 13.75 8.27
N LEU A 142 -12.57 12.95 7.85
CA LEU A 142 -12.73 11.54 8.20
C LEU A 142 -12.56 10.63 6.97
N CYS A 143 -12.36 11.24 5.80
CA CYS A 143 -12.21 10.54 4.53
C CYS A 143 -11.02 9.58 4.61
N PRO A 144 -11.23 8.28 4.33
CA PRO A 144 -10.14 7.34 4.23
C PRO A 144 -9.10 7.82 3.21
N PRO A 145 -7.79 7.74 3.50
CA PRO A 145 -6.74 8.27 2.62
C PRO A 145 -6.86 7.77 1.17
N HIS A 146 -7.14 6.49 0.97
CA HIS A 146 -7.30 5.86 -0.34
C HIS A 146 -8.49 6.40 -1.15
N LEU A 147 -9.56 6.82 -0.49
CA LEU A 147 -10.71 7.43 -1.18
C LEU A 147 -10.33 8.74 -1.88
N SER A 148 -9.30 9.42 -1.40
CA SER A 148 -8.80 10.65 -2.02
C SER A 148 -8.15 10.44 -3.39
N GLY A 149 -7.68 9.23 -3.70
CA GLY A 149 -6.88 8.94 -4.90
C GLY A 149 -5.45 9.48 -4.84
N GLY A 150 -4.96 9.86 -3.66
CA GLY A 150 -3.61 10.37 -3.43
C GLY A 150 -2.72 9.47 -2.57
N THR A 151 -3.16 8.25 -2.28
CA THR A 151 -2.46 7.31 -1.40
C THR A 151 -2.23 5.98 -2.11
N VAL A 152 -1.11 5.33 -1.81
CA VAL A 152 -0.77 4.00 -2.32
C VAL A 152 -0.29 3.10 -1.20
N ASP A 153 -0.68 1.82 -1.26
CA ASP A 153 -0.04 0.74 -0.54
C ASP A 153 0.97 0.09 -1.48
N CYS A 154 2.23 0.08 -1.10
CA CYS A 154 3.28 -0.39 -2.00
C CYS A 154 4.43 -1.09 -1.26
N SER A 155 5.21 -1.83 -2.03
CA SER A 155 6.52 -2.34 -1.64
C SER A 155 7.54 -2.05 -2.74
N PHE A 156 8.81 -2.22 -2.44
CA PHE A 156 9.86 -2.18 -3.46
C PHE A 156 9.83 -3.42 -4.35
N THR A 157 10.37 -3.28 -5.56
CA THR A 157 10.73 -4.41 -6.41
C THR A 157 12.20 -4.38 -6.74
N LEU A 158 12.79 -5.56 -6.94
CA LEU A 158 14.11 -5.71 -7.54
C LEU A 158 13.95 -6.60 -8.78
N HIS A 159 14.35 -6.08 -9.95
CA HIS A 159 14.07 -6.74 -11.23
C HIS A 159 12.58 -7.09 -11.42
N GLY A 160 11.66 -6.25 -10.91
CA GLY A 160 10.22 -6.48 -10.98
C GLY A 160 9.67 -7.55 -10.02
N ILE A 161 10.52 -8.10 -9.15
CA ILE A 161 10.12 -9.05 -8.10
C ILE A 161 9.76 -8.25 -6.83
N PRO A 162 8.50 -8.28 -6.36
CA PRO A 162 8.11 -7.62 -5.12
C PRO A 162 8.85 -8.17 -3.91
N LEU A 163 9.28 -7.29 -3.02
CA LEU A 163 10.01 -7.65 -1.82
C LEU A 163 9.09 -7.75 -0.62
N GLY A 164 9.17 -8.88 0.10
CA GLY A 164 8.60 -8.99 1.44
C GLY A 164 9.48 -8.24 2.44
N LEU A 165 8.92 -7.20 3.06
CA LEU A 165 9.64 -6.33 4.00
C LEU A 165 9.41 -6.72 5.47
N GLY A 166 9.03 -7.97 5.73
CA GLY A 166 8.84 -8.52 7.06
C GLY A 166 7.38 -8.82 7.39
N THR A 167 6.43 -8.15 6.76
CA THR A 167 4.99 -8.40 6.88
C THR A 167 4.34 -8.55 5.52
N GLY A 168 3.14 -9.12 5.47
CA GLY A 168 2.32 -9.15 4.26
C GLY A 168 1.58 -7.84 4.03
N PHE A 169 0.89 -7.76 2.89
CA PHE A 169 -0.06 -6.68 2.63
C PHE A 169 -1.26 -6.82 3.59
N ASP A 170 -1.76 -5.72 4.16
CA ASP A 170 -2.82 -5.71 5.18
C ASP A 170 -2.53 -6.63 6.39
N ASP A 171 -1.28 -6.71 6.81
CA ASP A 171 -0.93 -7.40 8.05
C ASP A 171 -1.32 -6.55 9.26
N PHE A 172 -2.14 -7.10 10.14
CA PHE A 172 -2.64 -6.45 11.36
C PHE A 172 -1.94 -6.92 12.64
N THR A 173 -0.77 -7.54 12.49
CA THR A 173 0.04 -7.95 13.65
C THR A 173 0.88 -6.79 14.19
N ASP A 174 1.41 -6.95 15.40
CA ASP A 174 2.31 -5.97 16.02
C ASP A 174 3.57 -5.70 15.17
N LEU A 175 3.96 -6.66 14.30
CA LEU A 175 5.09 -6.51 13.38
C LEU A 175 4.82 -5.50 12.25
N ALA A 176 3.56 -5.22 11.96
CA ALA A 176 3.17 -4.23 10.95
C ALA A 176 3.15 -2.79 11.49
N ALA A 177 3.40 -2.58 12.78
CA ALA A 177 3.55 -1.24 13.32
C ALA A 177 4.78 -0.55 12.72
N ALA A 178 4.67 0.74 12.45
CA ALA A 178 5.68 1.52 11.74
C ALA A 178 7.08 1.46 12.36
N ASP A 179 7.17 1.26 13.69
CA ASP A 179 8.41 1.19 14.47
C ASP A 179 8.81 -0.23 14.90
N ALA A 180 8.06 -1.26 14.46
CA ALA A 180 8.25 -2.63 14.94
C ALA A 180 9.62 -3.22 14.59
N LEU A 181 10.18 -2.82 13.47
CA LEU A 181 11.47 -3.30 12.98
C LEU A 181 12.62 -2.32 13.24
N GLU A 182 12.34 -1.20 13.91
CA GLU A 182 13.38 -0.26 14.29
C GLU A 182 14.23 -0.82 15.44
N ILE A 183 15.56 -0.69 15.30
CA ILE A 183 16.47 -1.02 16.40
C ILE A 183 16.30 0.07 17.45
N LYS A 184 15.60 -0.27 18.54
CA LYS A 184 15.54 0.63 19.71
C LYS A 184 16.89 0.55 20.41
N GLU A 185 17.71 1.58 20.29
CA GLU A 185 18.91 1.72 21.11
C GLU A 185 18.50 1.75 22.59
N SER A 186 18.99 0.79 23.36
CA SER A 186 18.75 0.64 24.80
C SER A 186 19.68 1.52 25.63
#